data_3bf5c4d88c6409e82daa79c2195d03f9
#
_entry.id   3bf5c4d88c6409e82daa79c2195d03f9
#
_cell.length_a   1.000
_cell.length_b   1.000
_cell.length_c   1.000
_cell.angle_alpha   90.00
_cell.angle_beta   90.00
_cell.angle_gamma   90.00
#
_symmetry.space_group_name_H-M   'P 1'
#
loop_
_entity.id
_entity.type
_entity.pdbx_description
1 polymer ?
#
loop_
_entity_poly.entity_id
_entity_poly.type
_entity_poly.pdbx_seq_one_letter_code
_entity_poly.pdbx_strand_id
1 'polypeptide(L)'
;AHFGGPKFLHMIRENPQLKNRVKNGELYFGPLSAFLSQAMTGTAGVEESIACRSLLYDIHRGDWSDFALNLFGVSPQCLPPLVPVKYDFGYMLDSKIPLAVVIGDQQAALIGQAGLKLGSIATNFGTSGSVQFNAGQNPTIVNGLISSVFYSDENIKYFMVEGTINACNSLFYHLEEELGIAHDKMEWDYRASKTETDGIFIPGFNGLAAPYWRPGFNDVYIDLDKRSDEDEIVRAGMESIGFLVSDILECLEPIMSSKPSLLTAAGGGSRSPLLQFIADLTGISVGHSTMKDRTAYGIFRLLNPTYQSDSSKSVDQIFSPIPSQKINEKKLKWLNAMEKFIK
;
A
#
# COMPACT_ATOMS: atom_id res chain seq x y z
N ALA A 1 -4.67 -13.05 9.60
CA ALA A 1 -5.53 -11.88 9.34
C ALA A 1 -4.74 -10.61 9.60
N HIS A 2 -4.79 -9.65 8.67
CA HIS A 2 -4.14 -8.35 8.82
C HIS A 2 -4.95 -7.38 9.67
N PHE A 3 -6.28 -7.52 9.66
CA PHE A 3 -7.23 -6.60 10.27
C PHE A 3 -7.54 -6.90 11.74
N GLY A 4 -7.96 -5.88 12.50
CA GLY A 4 -8.19 -5.95 13.95
C GLY A 4 -9.38 -6.81 14.36
N GLY A 5 -10.54 -6.67 13.72
CA GLY A 5 -11.79 -7.35 14.11
C GLY A 5 -11.66 -8.88 14.25
N PRO A 6 -11.11 -9.60 13.24
CA PRO A 6 -10.84 -11.04 13.36
C PRO A 6 -9.89 -11.40 14.51
N LYS A 7 -8.91 -10.54 14.82
CA LYS A 7 -7.98 -10.75 15.95
C LYS A 7 -8.72 -10.60 17.28
N PHE A 8 -9.59 -9.58 17.41
CA PHE A 8 -10.40 -9.38 18.60
C PHE A 8 -11.35 -10.56 18.82
N LEU A 9 -12.03 -11.03 17.77
CA LEU A 9 -12.86 -12.21 17.83
C LEU A 9 -12.09 -13.46 18.30
N HIS A 10 -10.90 -13.68 17.76
CA HIS A 10 -10.03 -14.78 18.18
C HIS A 10 -9.65 -14.66 19.65
N MET A 11 -9.19 -13.50 20.10
CA MET A 11 -8.82 -13.25 21.50
C MET A 11 -10.00 -13.51 22.46
N ILE A 12 -11.22 -13.07 22.10
CA ILE A 12 -12.41 -13.28 22.91
C ILE A 12 -12.80 -14.76 22.98
N ARG A 13 -12.61 -15.50 21.88
CA ARG A 13 -12.94 -16.95 21.82
C ARG A 13 -11.96 -17.80 22.63
N GLU A 14 -10.67 -17.50 22.54
CA GLU A 14 -9.62 -18.25 23.23
C GLU A 14 -9.57 -17.94 24.74
N ASN A 15 -10.13 -16.82 25.18
CA ASN A 15 -10.10 -16.38 26.57
C ASN A 15 -11.48 -16.10 27.13
N PRO A 16 -12.19 -17.10 27.67
CA PRO A 16 -13.56 -16.92 28.21
C PRO A 16 -13.69 -15.80 29.26
N GLN A 17 -12.62 -15.55 30.05
CA GLN A 17 -12.61 -14.47 31.03
C GLN A 17 -12.69 -13.08 30.35
N LEU A 18 -12.09 -12.90 29.17
CA LEU A 18 -12.20 -11.65 28.41
C LEU A 18 -13.63 -11.38 27.98
N LYS A 19 -14.41 -12.43 27.64
CA LYS A 19 -15.78 -12.30 27.18
C LYS A 19 -16.66 -11.55 28.19
N ASN A 20 -16.52 -11.86 29.48
CA ASN A 20 -17.28 -11.17 30.51
C ASN A 20 -16.80 -9.74 30.69
N ARG A 21 -15.48 -9.51 30.68
CA ARG A 21 -14.89 -8.17 30.81
C ARG A 21 -15.28 -7.26 29.63
N VAL A 22 -15.30 -7.81 28.41
CA VAL A 22 -15.79 -7.10 27.20
C VAL A 22 -17.26 -6.71 27.38
N LYS A 23 -18.09 -7.67 27.82
CA LYS A 23 -19.52 -7.41 28.04
C LYS A 23 -19.77 -6.33 29.11
N ASN A 24 -18.92 -6.24 30.10
CA ASN A 24 -19.00 -5.26 31.18
C ASN A 24 -18.32 -3.92 30.85
N GLY A 25 -17.71 -3.77 29.67
CA GLY A 25 -16.98 -2.55 29.31
C GLY A 25 -15.67 -2.31 30.10
N GLU A 26 -15.08 -3.39 30.64
CA GLU A 26 -13.86 -3.32 31.48
C GLU A 26 -12.56 -3.38 30.67
N LEU A 27 -12.65 -3.51 29.34
CA LEU A 27 -11.51 -3.63 28.42
C LEU A 27 -11.68 -2.72 27.23
N TYR A 28 -10.57 -2.18 26.78
CA TYR A 28 -10.49 -1.55 25.46
C TYR A 28 -9.79 -2.45 24.45
N PHE A 29 -10.36 -2.58 23.26
CA PHE A 29 -9.72 -3.12 22.08
C PHE A 29 -9.32 -1.94 21.19
N GLY A 30 -8.04 -1.82 20.89
CA GLY A 30 -7.53 -0.77 20.01
C GLY A 30 -6.31 -1.24 19.21
N PRO A 31 -5.99 -0.53 18.13
CA PRO A 31 -4.72 -0.71 17.44
C PRO A 31 -3.56 -0.23 18.31
N LEU A 32 -2.33 -0.55 17.88
CA LEU A 32 -1.12 -0.13 18.58
C LEU A 32 -1.04 1.40 18.74
N SER A 33 -1.52 2.16 17.75
CA SER A 33 -1.54 3.63 17.80
C SER A 33 -2.36 4.16 18.98
N ALA A 34 -3.53 3.56 19.26
CA ALA A 34 -4.38 3.94 20.38
C ALA A 34 -3.70 3.62 21.74
N PHE A 35 -3.02 2.49 21.83
CA PHE A 35 -2.24 2.15 23.02
C PHE A 35 -1.08 3.14 23.25
N LEU A 36 -0.36 3.50 22.18
CA LEU A 36 0.76 4.43 22.27
C LEU A 36 0.28 5.84 22.65
N SER A 37 -0.80 6.34 22.03
CA SER A 37 -1.36 7.65 22.42
C SER A 37 -1.78 7.67 23.87
N GLN A 38 -2.50 6.64 24.34
CA GLN A 38 -2.87 6.49 25.74
C GLN A 38 -1.65 6.46 26.67
N ALA A 39 -0.63 5.67 26.33
CA ALA A 39 0.56 5.54 27.16
C ALA A 39 1.39 6.83 27.22
N MET A 40 1.40 7.60 26.13
CA MET A 40 2.19 8.84 26.04
C MET A 40 1.47 10.07 26.62
N THR A 41 0.15 10.14 26.52
CA THR A 41 -0.60 11.37 26.83
C THR A 41 -1.70 11.17 27.87
N GLY A 42 -2.03 9.91 28.23
CA GLY A 42 -3.20 9.58 29.04
C GLY A 42 -4.52 9.61 28.28
N THR A 43 -4.52 10.00 26.99
CA THR A 43 -5.71 10.11 26.14
C THR A 43 -5.79 8.94 25.18
N ALA A 44 -6.83 8.10 25.33
CA ALA A 44 -7.12 7.04 24.37
C ALA A 44 -7.90 7.60 23.19
N GLY A 45 -7.43 7.33 21.98
CA GLY A 45 -8.12 7.65 20.75
C GLY A 45 -7.68 6.73 19.61
N VAL A 46 -8.63 6.31 18.76
CA VAL A 46 -8.32 5.62 17.50
C VAL A 46 -8.52 6.60 16.37
N GLU A 47 -7.46 6.98 15.72
CA GLU A 47 -7.59 7.86 14.58
C GLU A 47 -8.11 7.11 13.34
N GLU A 48 -8.83 7.83 12.48
CA GLU A 48 -9.67 7.24 11.44
C GLU A 48 -8.89 6.45 10.39
N SER A 49 -7.63 6.81 10.08
CA SER A 49 -6.83 6.10 9.07
C SER A 49 -6.50 4.67 9.51
N ILE A 50 -6.27 4.47 10.80
CA ILE A 50 -6.04 3.14 11.39
C ILE A 50 -7.35 2.45 11.78
N ALA A 51 -8.40 3.20 12.17
CA ALA A 51 -9.73 2.63 12.41
C ALA A 51 -10.21 1.81 11.19
N CYS A 52 -9.97 2.28 9.98
CA CYS A 52 -10.25 1.55 8.73
C CYS A 52 -9.58 0.17 8.67
N ARG A 53 -8.41 0.00 9.30
CA ARG A 53 -7.66 -1.28 9.35
C ARG A 53 -8.19 -2.25 10.39
N SER A 54 -9.22 -1.88 11.13
CA SER A 54 -9.88 -2.79 12.09
C SER A 54 -10.92 -3.71 11.46
N LEU A 55 -11.50 -3.39 10.31
CA LEU A 55 -12.74 -3.92 9.74
C LEU A 55 -13.97 -3.63 10.63
N LEU A 56 -13.87 -2.69 11.57
CA LEU A 56 -14.97 -2.27 12.43
C LEU A 56 -15.53 -0.89 12.05
N TYR A 57 -14.80 -0.15 11.20
CA TYR A 57 -15.15 1.21 10.81
C TYR A 57 -15.96 1.22 9.51
N ASP A 58 -17.04 1.98 9.50
CA ASP A 58 -17.86 2.25 8.31
C ASP A 58 -17.38 3.54 7.66
N ILE A 59 -16.73 3.44 6.51
CA ILE A 59 -16.13 4.56 5.79
C ILE A 59 -17.16 5.58 5.29
N HIS A 60 -18.41 5.15 5.04
CA HIS A 60 -19.49 6.02 4.57
C HIS A 60 -20.15 6.79 5.71
N ARG A 61 -20.31 6.14 6.87
CA ARG A 61 -20.85 6.77 8.07
C ARG A 61 -19.81 7.61 8.82
N GLY A 62 -18.53 7.27 8.67
CA GLY A 62 -17.47 7.86 9.47
C GLY A 62 -17.51 7.45 10.94
N ASP A 63 -18.00 6.25 11.23
CA ASP A 63 -18.22 5.74 12.59
C ASP A 63 -18.02 4.21 12.62
N TRP A 64 -18.07 3.63 13.81
CA TRP A 64 -18.05 2.19 14.00
C TRP A 64 -19.26 1.52 13.33
N SER A 65 -19.05 0.40 12.65
CA SER A 65 -20.07 -0.37 11.95
C SER A 65 -20.82 -1.30 12.91
N ASP A 66 -22.10 -1.06 13.15
CA ASP A 66 -22.93 -1.94 13.98
C ASP A 66 -22.93 -3.39 13.46
N PHE A 67 -22.96 -3.57 12.14
CA PHE A 67 -22.86 -4.89 11.51
C PHE A 67 -21.54 -5.60 11.86
N ALA A 68 -20.42 -4.91 11.69
CA ALA A 68 -19.11 -5.49 11.95
C ALA A 68 -18.87 -5.74 13.45
N LEU A 69 -19.30 -4.83 14.30
CA LEU A 69 -19.26 -5.01 15.75
C LEU A 69 -20.01 -6.27 16.20
N ASN A 70 -21.23 -6.46 15.70
CA ASN A 70 -22.01 -7.66 15.97
C ASN A 70 -21.35 -8.93 15.42
N LEU A 71 -20.82 -8.88 14.17
CA LEU A 71 -20.15 -10.01 13.54
C LEU A 71 -18.92 -10.49 14.33
N PHE A 72 -18.13 -9.55 14.85
CA PHE A 72 -16.91 -9.86 15.60
C PHE A 72 -17.13 -9.97 17.11
N GLY A 73 -18.36 -9.71 17.61
CA GLY A 73 -18.69 -9.80 19.02
C GLY A 73 -18.01 -8.74 19.88
N VAL A 74 -17.75 -7.57 19.31
CA VAL A 74 -17.09 -6.43 19.99
C VAL A 74 -18.17 -5.43 20.44
N SER A 75 -18.23 -5.12 21.73
CA SER A 75 -19.09 -4.05 22.23
C SER A 75 -18.52 -2.68 21.86
N PRO A 76 -19.36 -1.72 21.41
CA PRO A 76 -18.89 -0.34 21.18
C PRO A 76 -18.19 0.29 22.39
N GLN A 77 -18.63 -0.07 23.60
CA GLN A 77 -18.03 0.41 24.87
C GLN A 77 -16.57 -0.06 25.07
N CYS A 78 -16.13 -1.08 24.34
CA CYS A 78 -14.78 -1.60 24.39
C CYS A 78 -13.85 -0.94 23.36
N LEU A 79 -14.35 -0.02 22.56
CA LEU A 79 -13.54 0.70 21.59
C LEU A 79 -13.23 2.11 22.12
N PRO A 80 -11.97 2.57 21.98
CA PRO A 80 -11.64 3.96 22.24
C PRO A 80 -12.43 4.90 21.32
N PRO A 81 -12.62 6.17 21.68
CA PRO A 81 -13.26 7.15 20.81
C PRO A 81 -12.56 7.26 19.46
N LEU A 82 -13.34 7.41 18.39
CA LEU A 82 -12.80 7.78 17.07
C LEU A 82 -12.40 9.25 17.09
N VAL A 83 -11.22 9.53 16.58
CA VAL A 83 -10.68 10.88 16.49
C VAL A 83 -10.11 11.13 15.09
N PRO A 84 -10.01 12.39 14.62
CA PRO A 84 -9.30 12.72 13.39
C PRO A 84 -7.82 12.34 13.45
N VAL A 85 -7.19 12.23 12.28
CA VAL A 85 -5.74 12.03 12.14
C VAL A 85 -4.96 13.18 12.80
N LYS A 86 -5.39 14.42 12.56
CA LYS A 86 -4.87 15.59 13.26
C LYS A 86 -5.80 15.94 14.42
N TYR A 87 -5.35 15.65 15.63
CA TYR A 87 -6.13 15.78 16.84
C TYR A 87 -5.24 16.16 18.02
N ASP A 88 -5.76 16.93 18.97
CA ASP A 88 -5.04 17.26 20.21
C ASP A 88 -5.16 16.11 21.21
N PHE A 89 -4.17 15.22 21.23
CA PHE A 89 -4.08 14.14 22.20
C PHE A 89 -3.55 14.61 23.56
N GLY A 90 -3.09 15.86 23.68
CA GLY A 90 -2.41 16.39 24.86
C GLY A 90 -0.89 16.32 24.75
N TYR A 91 -0.23 16.50 25.89
CA TYR A 91 1.23 16.52 25.97
C TYR A 91 1.81 15.14 26.26
N MET A 92 2.91 14.81 25.59
CA MET A 92 3.58 13.53 25.76
C MET A 92 4.34 13.45 27.09
N LEU A 93 3.99 12.48 27.93
CA LEU A 93 4.64 12.24 29.24
C LEU A 93 4.71 13.54 30.06
N ASP A 94 5.83 13.77 30.75
CA ASP A 94 6.08 14.97 31.55
C ASP A 94 6.69 16.13 30.72
N SER A 95 6.49 16.11 29.40
CA SER A 95 7.04 17.11 28.47
C SER A 95 6.02 18.19 28.12
N LYS A 96 6.51 19.24 27.43
CA LYS A 96 5.65 20.26 26.79
C LYS A 96 5.47 19.98 25.28
N ILE A 97 5.76 18.76 24.83
CA ILE A 97 5.66 18.39 23.42
C ILE A 97 4.25 17.83 23.17
N PRO A 98 3.42 18.50 22.37
CA PRO A 98 2.09 17.99 22.07
C PRO A 98 2.14 16.80 21.11
N LEU A 99 1.27 15.82 21.32
CA LEU A 99 0.96 14.79 20.33
C LEU A 99 -0.21 15.28 19.49
N ALA A 100 0.07 15.80 18.31
CA ALA A 100 -0.91 16.48 17.46
C ALA A 100 -1.30 15.71 16.20
N VAL A 101 -0.59 14.65 15.85
CA VAL A 101 -0.84 13.80 14.67
C VAL A 101 -0.53 12.35 15.01
N VAL A 102 -1.50 11.49 14.75
CA VAL A 102 -1.33 10.03 14.70
C VAL A 102 -1.93 9.57 13.39
N ILE A 103 -1.18 8.79 12.60
CA ILE A 103 -1.55 8.43 11.23
C ILE A 103 -0.94 7.09 10.83
N GLY A 104 -1.61 6.34 9.96
CA GLY A 104 -1.03 5.15 9.35
C GLY A 104 0.22 5.46 8.53
N ASP A 105 1.20 4.57 8.56
CA ASP A 105 2.49 4.71 7.86
C ASP A 105 2.34 4.88 6.35
N GLN A 106 1.43 4.13 5.73
CA GLN A 106 1.16 4.20 4.29
C GLN A 106 0.53 5.54 3.90
N GLN A 107 -0.40 6.06 4.71
CA GLN A 107 -1.00 7.38 4.51
C GLN A 107 0.04 8.49 4.64
N ALA A 108 0.86 8.43 5.69
CA ALA A 108 1.95 9.38 5.88
C ALA A 108 2.97 9.34 4.74
N ALA A 109 3.31 8.14 4.24
CA ALA A 109 4.21 7.97 3.11
C ALA A 109 3.66 8.61 1.83
N LEU A 110 2.37 8.43 1.51
CA LEU A 110 1.73 9.08 0.36
C LEU A 110 1.78 10.62 0.49
N ILE A 111 1.52 11.16 1.70
CA ILE A 111 1.64 12.61 1.95
C ILE A 111 3.08 13.09 1.72
N GLY A 112 4.06 12.32 2.19
CA GLY A 112 5.49 12.63 2.01
C GLY A 112 5.93 12.58 0.54
N GLN A 113 5.40 11.63 -0.23
CA GLN A 113 5.73 11.44 -1.64
C GLN A 113 5.02 12.42 -2.57
N ALA A 114 3.70 12.53 -2.43
CA ALA A 114 2.84 13.20 -3.43
C ALA A 114 1.97 14.32 -2.83
N GLY A 115 1.93 14.46 -1.51
CA GLY A 115 1.15 15.48 -0.81
C GLY A 115 -0.32 15.14 -0.64
N LEU A 116 -1.10 16.13 -0.17
CA LEU A 116 -2.54 15.98 0.08
C LEU A 116 -3.41 16.42 -1.12
N LYS A 117 -2.82 16.79 -2.24
CA LYS A 117 -3.58 17.24 -3.41
C LYS A 117 -4.47 16.11 -3.94
N LEU A 118 -5.72 16.42 -4.28
CA LEU A 118 -6.61 15.49 -4.98
C LEU A 118 -5.93 14.89 -6.22
N GLY A 119 -6.03 13.59 -6.39
CA GLY A 119 -5.39 12.87 -7.48
C GLY A 119 -3.90 12.60 -7.28
N SER A 120 -3.32 12.95 -6.11
CA SER A 120 -1.95 12.54 -5.76
C SER A 120 -1.85 11.01 -5.79
N ILE A 121 -0.82 10.51 -6.48
CA ILE A 121 -0.58 9.08 -6.65
C ILE A 121 0.88 8.75 -6.38
N ALA A 122 1.10 7.62 -5.74
CA ALA A 122 2.43 7.13 -5.44
C ALA A 122 2.48 5.60 -5.45
N THR A 123 3.66 5.06 -5.70
CA THR A 123 3.95 3.65 -5.52
C THR A 123 5.13 3.46 -4.57
N ASN A 124 5.05 2.41 -3.77
CA ASN A 124 6.12 2.03 -2.86
C ASN A 124 6.52 0.58 -3.13
N PHE A 125 7.82 0.34 -3.30
CA PHE A 125 8.42 -0.95 -3.58
C PHE A 125 9.28 -1.40 -2.39
N GLY A 126 8.63 -1.96 -1.37
CA GLY A 126 9.26 -2.60 -0.22
C GLY A 126 9.31 -4.13 -0.40
N THR A 127 9.27 -4.91 0.68
CA THR A 127 9.10 -6.37 0.64
C THR A 127 7.85 -6.76 -0.16
N SER A 128 6.73 -6.09 0.11
CA SER A 128 5.55 -5.98 -0.74
C SER A 128 5.50 -4.59 -1.37
N GLY A 129 4.70 -4.43 -2.43
CA GLY A 129 4.49 -3.14 -3.07
C GLY A 129 3.09 -2.59 -2.83
N SER A 130 2.89 -1.31 -3.15
CA SER A 130 1.56 -0.68 -3.17
C SER A 130 1.49 0.44 -4.19
N VAL A 131 0.29 0.65 -4.73
CA VAL A 131 -0.10 1.85 -5.48
C VAL A 131 -1.18 2.54 -4.68
N GLN A 132 -1.00 3.81 -4.37
CA GLN A 132 -1.87 4.61 -3.51
C GLN A 132 -2.35 5.84 -4.25
N PHE A 133 -3.64 6.15 -4.12
CA PHE A 133 -4.29 7.25 -4.81
C PHE A 133 -5.17 8.06 -3.85
N ASN A 134 -5.01 9.38 -3.81
CA ASN A 134 -5.91 10.28 -3.08
C ASN A 134 -7.19 10.48 -3.89
N ALA A 135 -8.26 9.84 -3.47
CA ALA A 135 -9.58 9.86 -4.12
C ALA A 135 -10.44 11.10 -3.73
N GLY A 136 -9.94 11.99 -2.87
CA GLY A 136 -10.63 13.20 -2.45
C GLY A 136 -11.51 13.04 -1.23
N GLN A 137 -12.56 13.86 -1.12
CA GLN A 137 -13.38 14.01 0.09
C GLN A 137 -14.57 13.04 0.18
N ASN A 138 -14.84 12.30 -0.87
CA ASN A 138 -15.92 11.32 -0.86
C ASN A 138 -15.37 9.91 -0.73
N PRO A 139 -15.94 9.06 0.16
CA PRO A 139 -15.54 7.68 0.26
C PRO A 139 -15.85 6.97 -1.06
N THR A 140 -14.81 6.40 -1.66
CA THR A 140 -14.88 5.76 -2.98
C THR A 140 -14.48 4.31 -2.85
N ILE A 141 -15.34 3.41 -3.30
CA ILE A 141 -15.08 1.97 -3.32
C ILE A 141 -14.74 1.55 -4.75
N VAL A 142 -13.60 0.91 -4.91
CA VAL A 142 -13.14 0.34 -6.18
C VAL A 142 -13.01 -1.16 -6.01
N ASN A 143 -13.66 -1.92 -6.89
CA ASN A 143 -13.60 -3.38 -6.83
C ASN A 143 -12.16 -3.89 -6.96
N GLY A 144 -11.77 -4.79 -6.08
CA GLY A 144 -10.42 -5.35 -6.03
C GLY A 144 -9.39 -4.48 -5.29
N LEU A 145 -9.73 -3.24 -4.91
CA LEU A 145 -8.84 -2.33 -4.18
C LEU A 145 -9.35 -2.08 -2.75
N ILE A 146 -8.50 -1.51 -1.92
CA ILE A 146 -8.81 -1.17 -0.52
C ILE A 146 -9.04 0.33 -0.41
N SER A 147 -10.19 0.71 0.17
CA SER A 147 -10.50 2.10 0.49
C SER A 147 -10.31 2.38 1.97
N SER A 148 -9.77 3.53 2.31
CA SER A 148 -9.53 3.96 3.70
C SER A 148 -9.53 5.48 3.83
N VAL A 149 -9.64 5.97 5.07
CA VAL A 149 -9.39 7.38 5.35
C VAL A 149 -7.90 7.65 5.12
N PHE A 150 -7.63 8.70 4.36
CA PHE A 150 -6.27 9.15 4.03
C PHE A 150 -5.76 10.16 5.06
N TYR A 151 -6.55 11.18 5.31
CA TYR A 151 -6.29 12.24 6.26
C TYR A 151 -7.61 12.82 6.77
N SER A 152 -7.64 13.25 8.02
CA SER A 152 -8.75 14.01 8.58
C SER A 152 -8.28 15.00 9.63
N ASP A 153 -8.99 16.11 9.72
CA ASP A 153 -8.95 17.09 10.81
C ASP A 153 -10.38 17.54 11.13
N GLU A 154 -10.55 18.59 11.93
CA GLU A 154 -11.86 19.11 12.32
C GLU A 154 -12.71 19.59 11.13
N ASN A 155 -12.10 19.97 10.01
CA ASN A 155 -12.74 20.62 8.88
C ASN A 155 -12.81 19.77 7.62
N ILE A 156 -11.88 18.82 7.44
CA ILE A 156 -11.69 18.12 6.18
C ILE A 156 -11.40 16.64 6.40
N LYS A 157 -11.89 15.82 5.49
CA LYS A 157 -11.56 14.40 5.43
C LYS A 157 -11.27 14.02 3.98
N TYR A 158 -10.13 13.36 3.78
CA TYR A 158 -9.73 12.77 2.50
C TYR A 158 -9.72 11.25 2.60
N PHE A 159 -10.02 10.63 1.47
CA PHE A 159 -10.00 9.17 1.32
C PHE A 159 -8.92 8.76 0.34
N MET A 160 -8.36 7.59 0.55
CA MET A 160 -7.45 6.98 -0.42
C MET A 160 -7.96 5.61 -0.86
N VAL A 161 -7.61 5.26 -2.08
CA VAL A 161 -7.76 3.92 -2.63
C VAL A 161 -6.38 3.34 -2.87
N GLU A 162 -6.18 2.09 -2.47
CA GLU A 162 -4.89 1.42 -2.47
C GLU A 162 -4.99 0.03 -3.08
N GLY A 163 -4.07 -0.30 -3.98
CA GLY A 163 -3.79 -1.66 -4.41
C GLY A 163 -2.46 -2.14 -3.84
N THR A 164 -2.43 -3.33 -3.25
CA THR A 164 -1.23 -3.96 -2.69
C THR A 164 -0.68 -5.03 -3.62
N ILE A 165 0.63 -5.22 -3.64
CA ILE A 165 1.35 -6.22 -4.44
C ILE A 165 2.15 -7.10 -3.46
N ASN A 166 1.83 -8.40 -3.36
CA ASN A 166 2.50 -9.30 -2.41
C ASN A 166 3.96 -9.59 -2.78
N ALA A 167 4.23 -9.69 -4.07
CA ALA A 167 5.54 -10.04 -4.61
C ALA A 167 6.23 -8.80 -5.19
N CYS A 168 7.09 -8.16 -4.39
CA CYS A 168 7.95 -7.05 -4.81
C CYS A 168 9.41 -7.38 -4.48
N ASN A 169 10.04 -6.83 -3.44
CA ASN A 169 11.38 -7.30 -3.06
C ASN A 169 11.42 -8.79 -2.67
N SER A 170 10.33 -9.32 -2.12
CA SER A 170 10.20 -10.74 -1.85
C SER A 170 10.30 -11.60 -3.11
N LEU A 171 9.89 -11.08 -4.27
CA LEU A 171 10.07 -11.75 -5.55
C LEU A 171 11.54 -11.90 -5.93
N PHE A 172 12.34 -10.87 -5.66
CA PHE A 172 13.76 -10.94 -5.96
C PHE A 172 14.44 -12.04 -5.14
N TYR A 173 14.21 -12.12 -3.84
CA TYR A 173 14.74 -13.20 -3.00
C TYR A 173 14.23 -14.58 -3.43
N HIS A 174 12.95 -14.68 -3.80
CA HIS A 174 12.38 -15.92 -4.30
C HIS A 174 13.07 -16.40 -5.60
N LEU A 175 13.34 -15.51 -6.54
CA LEU A 175 14.04 -15.85 -7.78
C LEU A 175 15.53 -16.17 -7.55
N GLU A 176 16.19 -15.55 -6.56
CA GLU A 176 17.54 -15.94 -6.14
C GLU A 176 17.58 -17.42 -5.70
N GLU A 177 16.60 -17.84 -4.89
CA GLU A 177 16.47 -19.22 -4.44
C GLU A 177 16.13 -20.17 -5.60
N GLU A 178 15.16 -19.82 -6.45
CA GLU A 178 14.71 -20.64 -7.60
C GLU A 178 15.82 -20.85 -8.65
N LEU A 179 16.65 -19.84 -8.90
CA LEU A 179 17.74 -19.88 -9.86
C LEU A 179 19.06 -20.35 -9.25
N GLY A 180 19.14 -20.47 -7.92
CA GLY A 180 20.38 -20.85 -7.23
C GLY A 180 21.49 -19.81 -7.35
N ILE A 181 21.15 -18.54 -7.57
CA ILE A 181 22.11 -17.45 -7.73
C ILE A 181 22.25 -16.70 -6.39
N ALA A 182 23.47 -16.60 -5.89
CA ALA A 182 23.74 -15.86 -4.66
C ALA A 182 23.42 -14.37 -4.82
N HIS A 183 22.92 -13.74 -3.75
CA HIS A 183 22.47 -12.34 -3.75
C HIS A 183 23.51 -11.34 -4.28
N ASP A 184 24.77 -11.52 -3.89
CA ASP A 184 25.90 -10.69 -4.33
C ASP A 184 26.29 -10.87 -5.80
N LYS A 185 25.79 -11.94 -6.46
CA LYS A 185 26.04 -12.26 -7.87
C LYS A 185 24.84 -12.02 -8.77
N MET A 186 23.69 -11.68 -8.18
CA MET A 186 22.44 -11.56 -8.94
C MET A 186 22.46 -10.38 -9.92
N GLU A 187 23.08 -9.25 -9.56
CA GLU A 187 23.23 -8.07 -10.44
C GLU A 187 21.92 -7.68 -11.16
N TRP A 188 20.83 -7.58 -10.41
CA TRP A 188 19.46 -7.41 -10.89
C TRP A 188 19.28 -6.42 -12.03
N ASP A 189 19.79 -5.20 -11.84
CA ASP A 189 19.60 -4.10 -12.78
C ASP A 189 20.35 -4.37 -14.08
N TYR A 190 21.52 -4.97 -14.00
CA TYR A 190 22.32 -5.34 -15.16
C TYR A 190 21.65 -6.45 -15.97
N ARG A 191 21.24 -7.57 -15.32
CA ARG A 191 20.58 -8.70 -15.99
C ARG A 191 19.27 -8.27 -16.66
N ALA A 192 18.43 -7.52 -15.93
CA ALA A 192 17.17 -7.04 -16.46
C ALA A 192 17.33 -6.00 -17.58
N SER A 193 18.42 -5.21 -17.60
CA SER A 193 18.66 -4.19 -18.63
C SER A 193 19.22 -4.76 -19.93
N LYS A 194 20.05 -5.79 -19.84
CA LYS A 194 20.71 -6.37 -21.02
C LYS A 194 19.84 -7.35 -21.80
N THR A 195 18.76 -7.84 -21.17
CA THR A 195 17.92 -8.90 -21.74
C THR A 195 16.52 -8.38 -21.98
N GLU A 196 16.00 -8.67 -23.17
CA GLU A 196 14.58 -8.54 -23.51
C GLU A 196 13.97 -9.94 -23.56
N THR A 197 12.72 -10.08 -23.14
CA THR A 197 12.00 -11.34 -23.24
C THR A 197 10.55 -11.10 -23.68
N ASP A 198 9.99 -12.01 -24.43
CA ASP A 198 8.55 -12.09 -24.75
C ASP A 198 7.82 -13.00 -23.72
N GLY A 199 8.54 -13.59 -22.80
CA GLY A 199 8.04 -14.44 -21.75
C GLY A 199 7.26 -13.67 -20.67
N ILE A 200 6.32 -14.36 -20.03
CA ILE A 200 5.51 -13.86 -18.90
C ILE A 200 5.79 -14.73 -17.68
N PHE A 201 6.05 -14.07 -16.57
CA PHE A 201 6.13 -14.69 -15.25
C PHE A 201 4.99 -14.18 -14.35
N ILE A 202 4.21 -15.08 -13.75
CA ILE A 202 3.17 -14.73 -12.77
C ILE A 202 3.62 -15.27 -11.40
N PRO A 203 3.92 -14.40 -10.43
CA PRO A 203 4.38 -14.81 -9.10
C PRO A 203 3.24 -15.38 -8.27
N GLY A 204 3.23 -16.70 -8.07
CA GLY A 204 2.22 -17.40 -7.29
C GLY A 204 2.61 -17.70 -5.85
N PHE A 205 3.90 -17.75 -5.53
CA PHE A 205 4.45 -18.23 -4.26
C PHE A 205 3.85 -17.55 -3.01
N ASN A 206 3.56 -16.25 -3.06
CA ASN A 206 2.89 -15.49 -2.00
C ASN A 206 1.41 -15.17 -2.32
N GLY A 207 0.90 -15.72 -3.42
CA GLY A 207 -0.39 -15.32 -3.97
C GLY A 207 -0.39 -13.90 -4.54
N LEU A 208 -1.49 -13.55 -5.19
CA LEU A 208 -1.72 -12.22 -5.73
C LEU A 208 -2.64 -11.43 -4.79
N ALA A 209 -2.24 -10.22 -4.42
CA ALA A 209 -3.10 -9.29 -3.71
C ALA A 209 -4.00 -8.53 -4.70
N ALA A 210 -4.07 -7.22 -4.64
CA ALA A 210 -4.90 -6.42 -5.52
C ALA A 210 -4.49 -6.54 -7.01
N PRO A 211 -5.46 -6.53 -7.91
CA PRO A 211 -6.91 -6.57 -7.69
C PRO A 211 -7.49 -8.00 -7.58
N TYR A 212 -6.66 -9.03 -7.62
CA TYR A 212 -7.02 -10.44 -7.84
C TYR A 212 -7.41 -11.20 -6.58
N TRP A 213 -6.77 -10.91 -5.46
CA TRP A 213 -7.01 -11.54 -4.15
C TRP A 213 -6.96 -13.08 -4.18
N ARG A 214 -5.95 -13.65 -4.85
CA ARG A 214 -5.75 -15.10 -4.96
C ARG A 214 -4.78 -15.59 -3.90
N PRO A 215 -5.11 -16.67 -3.17
CA PRO A 215 -4.15 -17.36 -2.30
C PRO A 215 -2.94 -17.88 -3.07
N GLY A 216 -1.87 -18.24 -2.37
CA GLY A 216 -0.66 -18.78 -2.99
C GLY A 216 -0.92 -19.99 -3.89
N PHE A 217 -0.23 -20.03 -5.01
CA PHE A 217 -0.24 -21.08 -6.04
C PHE A 217 1.18 -21.24 -6.61
N ASN A 218 1.38 -22.21 -7.49
CA ASN A 218 2.68 -22.37 -8.16
C ASN A 218 2.91 -21.25 -9.15
N ASP A 219 4.13 -20.75 -9.22
CA ASP A 219 4.51 -19.76 -10.21
C ASP A 219 4.20 -20.22 -11.63
N VAL A 220 3.76 -19.30 -12.49
CA VAL A 220 3.42 -19.60 -13.87
C VAL A 220 4.45 -19.00 -14.80
N TYR A 221 5.00 -19.81 -15.68
CA TYR A 221 5.97 -19.45 -16.69
C TYR A 221 5.32 -19.64 -18.08
N ILE A 222 5.27 -18.62 -18.90
CA ILE A 222 4.70 -18.67 -20.24
C ILE A 222 5.76 -18.21 -21.22
N ASP A 223 6.10 -19.06 -22.18
CA ASP A 223 7.17 -18.84 -23.15
C ASP A 223 8.52 -18.47 -22.47
N LEU A 224 8.74 -19.08 -21.32
CA LEU A 224 9.99 -19.04 -20.55
C LEU A 224 10.45 -20.47 -20.31
N ASP A 225 11.70 -20.76 -20.63
CA ASP A 225 12.32 -22.04 -20.24
C ASP A 225 13.25 -21.81 -19.06
N LYS A 226 12.92 -22.40 -17.91
CA LYS A 226 13.78 -22.38 -16.70
C LYS A 226 15.21 -22.88 -16.94
N ARG A 227 15.47 -23.55 -18.07
CA ARG A 227 16.76 -24.17 -18.39
C ARG A 227 17.61 -23.35 -19.36
N SER A 228 17.00 -22.37 -20.07
CA SER A 228 17.67 -21.73 -21.19
C SER A 228 18.30 -20.38 -20.88
N ASP A 229 17.62 -19.48 -20.17
CA ASP A 229 18.16 -18.15 -19.87
C ASP A 229 17.64 -17.63 -18.53
N GLU A 230 18.52 -17.59 -17.52
CA GLU A 230 18.22 -17.03 -16.20
C GLU A 230 17.89 -15.53 -16.28
N ASP A 231 18.51 -14.81 -17.22
CA ASP A 231 18.32 -13.38 -17.36
C ASP A 231 16.94 -13.04 -17.91
N GLU A 232 16.35 -13.90 -18.76
CA GLU A 232 14.97 -13.76 -19.20
C GLU A 232 13.97 -13.96 -18.04
N ILE A 233 14.24 -14.92 -17.15
CA ILE A 233 13.43 -15.13 -15.95
C ILE A 233 13.51 -13.92 -15.00
N VAL A 234 14.73 -13.40 -14.80
CA VAL A 234 14.96 -12.19 -14.01
C VAL A 234 14.19 -11.01 -14.60
N ARG A 235 14.25 -10.82 -15.92
CA ARG A 235 13.55 -9.75 -16.62
C ARG A 235 12.04 -9.91 -16.50
N ALA A 236 11.49 -11.08 -16.81
CA ALA A 236 10.05 -11.36 -16.72
C ALA A 236 9.52 -11.24 -15.30
N GLY A 237 10.30 -11.68 -14.30
CA GLY A 237 9.96 -11.50 -12.88
C GLY A 237 9.88 -10.04 -12.51
N MET A 238 10.84 -9.21 -12.90
CA MET A 238 10.81 -7.77 -12.66
C MET A 238 9.61 -7.09 -13.37
N GLU A 239 9.34 -7.46 -14.61
CA GLU A 239 8.20 -6.95 -15.37
C GLU A 239 6.84 -7.34 -14.78
N SER A 240 6.75 -8.50 -14.09
CA SER A 240 5.51 -8.92 -13.42
C SER A 240 5.05 -7.91 -12.37
N ILE A 241 5.99 -7.27 -11.66
CA ILE A 241 5.68 -6.18 -10.72
C ILE A 241 5.09 -4.99 -11.49
N GLY A 242 5.66 -4.64 -12.64
CA GLY A 242 5.16 -3.55 -13.48
C GLY A 242 3.75 -3.83 -14.03
N PHE A 243 3.47 -5.06 -14.43
CA PHE A 243 2.13 -5.45 -14.86
C PHE A 243 1.11 -5.34 -13.73
N LEU A 244 1.43 -5.80 -12.52
CA LEU A 244 0.56 -5.66 -11.35
C LEU A 244 0.31 -4.19 -10.98
N VAL A 245 1.31 -3.31 -11.14
CA VAL A 245 1.11 -1.86 -11.01
C VAL A 245 0.13 -1.35 -12.07
N SER A 246 0.29 -1.78 -13.34
CA SER A 246 -0.62 -1.40 -14.43
C SER A 246 -2.05 -1.85 -14.16
N ASP A 247 -2.26 -3.07 -13.69
CA ASP A 247 -3.58 -3.62 -13.38
C ASP A 247 -4.29 -2.82 -12.27
N ILE A 248 -3.54 -2.40 -11.24
CA ILE A 248 -4.07 -1.54 -10.18
C ILE A 248 -4.42 -0.15 -10.73
N LEU A 249 -3.56 0.44 -11.56
CA LEU A 249 -3.82 1.74 -12.19
C LEU A 249 -5.08 1.71 -13.07
N GLU A 250 -5.30 0.62 -13.83
CA GLU A 250 -6.52 0.42 -14.62
C GLU A 250 -7.78 0.38 -13.75
N CYS A 251 -7.71 -0.28 -12.58
CA CYS A 251 -8.81 -0.26 -11.62
C CYS A 251 -9.10 1.16 -11.07
N LEU A 252 -8.08 2.02 -11.00
CA LEU A 252 -8.21 3.39 -10.53
C LEU A 252 -8.71 4.36 -11.61
N GLU A 253 -8.52 4.07 -12.90
CA GLU A 253 -8.90 4.96 -14.01
C GLU A 253 -10.33 5.52 -13.91
N PRO A 254 -11.39 4.72 -13.57
CA PRO A 254 -12.76 5.23 -13.50
C PRO A 254 -12.99 6.33 -12.46
N ILE A 255 -12.12 6.44 -11.45
CA ILE A 255 -12.22 7.42 -10.38
C ILE A 255 -11.23 8.59 -10.53
N MET A 256 -10.35 8.53 -11.52
CA MET A 256 -9.40 9.59 -11.83
C MET A 256 -10.07 10.66 -12.71
N SER A 257 -9.92 11.93 -12.34
CA SER A 257 -10.39 13.06 -13.16
C SER A 257 -9.61 13.18 -14.49
N SER A 258 -8.36 12.73 -14.49
CA SER A 258 -7.47 12.66 -15.65
C SER A 258 -6.33 11.70 -15.36
N LYS A 259 -5.69 11.19 -16.42
CA LYS A 259 -4.48 10.38 -16.29
C LYS A 259 -3.38 11.17 -15.58
N PRO A 260 -2.75 10.64 -14.53
CA PRO A 260 -1.65 11.31 -13.86
C PRO A 260 -0.49 11.58 -14.81
N SER A 261 0.13 12.74 -14.71
CA SER A 261 1.34 13.05 -15.48
C SER A 261 2.60 12.46 -14.84
N LEU A 262 2.56 12.18 -13.54
CA LEU A 262 3.67 11.65 -12.78
C LEU A 262 3.17 10.65 -11.72
N LEU A 263 3.78 9.46 -11.71
CA LEU A 263 3.68 8.46 -10.66
C LEU A 263 4.97 8.54 -9.82
N THR A 264 4.86 8.91 -8.55
CA THR A 264 6.05 8.94 -7.69
C THR A 264 6.36 7.55 -7.16
N ALA A 265 7.62 7.14 -7.24
CA ALA A 265 8.09 5.83 -6.83
C ALA A 265 9.13 5.92 -5.72
N ALA A 266 9.05 5.01 -4.75
CA ALA A 266 10.00 4.90 -3.65
C ALA A 266 10.14 3.46 -3.14
N GLY A 267 11.10 3.26 -2.23
CA GLY A 267 11.38 1.97 -1.61
C GLY A 267 12.57 1.26 -2.22
N GLY A 268 13.12 0.29 -1.49
CA GLY A 268 14.36 -0.41 -1.89
C GLY A 268 14.24 -1.28 -3.15
N GLY A 269 13.01 -1.58 -3.60
CA GLY A 269 12.73 -2.27 -4.86
C GLY A 269 12.56 -1.35 -6.07
N SER A 270 12.72 -0.03 -5.91
CA SER A 270 12.63 0.95 -7.00
C SER A 270 13.85 0.87 -7.91
N ARG A 271 13.93 -0.18 -8.72
CA ARG A 271 15.03 -0.44 -9.65
C ARG A 271 14.81 0.26 -10.97
N SER A 272 15.87 0.86 -11.55
CA SER A 272 15.76 1.63 -12.80
C SER A 272 15.08 0.89 -13.95
N PRO A 273 15.39 -0.40 -14.24
CA PRO A 273 14.69 -1.14 -15.30
C PRO A 273 13.19 -1.34 -15.03
N LEU A 274 12.80 -1.56 -13.77
CA LEU A 274 11.41 -1.67 -13.36
C LEU A 274 10.67 -0.34 -13.56
N LEU A 275 11.27 0.77 -13.14
CA LEU A 275 10.63 2.09 -13.22
C LEU A 275 10.48 2.54 -14.69
N GLN A 276 11.46 2.25 -15.54
CA GLN A 276 11.36 2.50 -16.97
C GLN A 276 10.25 1.62 -17.58
N PHE A 277 10.21 0.33 -17.25
CA PHE A 277 9.17 -0.57 -17.75
C PHE A 277 7.77 -0.11 -17.34
N ILE A 278 7.57 0.33 -16.10
CA ILE A 278 6.29 0.90 -15.64
C ILE A 278 5.93 2.15 -16.46
N ALA A 279 6.89 3.05 -16.70
CA ALA A 279 6.64 4.24 -17.51
C ALA A 279 6.20 3.88 -18.92
N ASP A 280 6.91 2.96 -19.58
CA ASP A 280 6.63 2.50 -20.94
C ASP A 280 5.28 1.80 -21.05
N LEU A 281 4.96 0.92 -20.08
CA LEU A 281 3.73 0.13 -20.02
C LEU A 281 2.50 1.00 -19.78
N THR A 282 2.60 1.96 -18.86
CA THR A 282 1.45 2.78 -18.43
C THR A 282 1.31 4.08 -19.20
N GLY A 283 2.37 4.52 -19.88
CA GLY A 283 2.44 5.84 -20.51
C GLY A 283 2.38 7.00 -19.51
N ILE A 284 2.78 6.76 -18.25
CA ILE A 284 2.87 7.74 -17.17
C ILE A 284 4.34 7.90 -16.81
N SER A 285 4.85 9.13 -16.74
CA SER A 285 6.22 9.33 -16.24
C SER A 285 6.35 8.83 -14.81
N VAL A 286 7.44 8.14 -14.49
CA VAL A 286 7.73 7.65 -13.13
C VAL A 286 8.85 8.47 -12.52
N GLY A 287 8.56 9.10 -11.40
CA GLY A 287 9.52 9.90 -10.64
C GLY A 287 10.07 9.12 -9.45
N HIS A 288 11.36 8.77 -9.49
CA HIS A 288 12.04 8.10 -8.40
C HIS A 288 12.62 9.11 -7.42
N SER A 289 12.48 8.83 -6.14
CA SER A 289 13.13 9.61 -5.10
C SER A 289 13.84 8.71 -4.10
N THR A 290 15.05 9.11 -3.77
CA THR A 290 15.95 8.43 -2.84
C THR A 290 15.71 8.81 -1.38
N MET A 291 14.77 9.72 -1.09
CA MET A 291 14.42 10.07 0.29
C MET A 291 13.99 8.83 1.07
N LYS A 292 14.72 8.48 2.12
CA LYS A 292 14.52 7.23 2.86
C LYS A 292 13.30 7.24 3.78
N ASP A 293 13.04 8.36 4.48
CA ASP A 293 11.98 8.43 5.48
C ASP A 293 10.83 9.36 5.05
N ARG A 294 10.03 8.86 4.13
CA ARG A 294 8.87 9.61 3.61
C ARG A 294 7.72 9.67 4.59
N THR A 295 7.59 8.66 5.42
CA THR A 295 6.58 8.62 6.48
C THR A 295 6.80 9.76 7.45
N ALA A 296 8.03 9.93 7.98
CA ALA A 296 8.36 11.05 8.85
C ALA A 296 8.23 12.40 8.11
N TYR A 297 8.63 12.48 6.85
CA TYR A 297 8.48 13.68 6.05
C TYR A 297 7.00 14.05 5.82
N GLY A 298 6.12 13.06 5.63
CA GLY A 298 4.67 13.26 5.53
C GLY A 298 4.09 13.86 6.80
N ILE A 299 4.47 13.33 7.97
CA ILE A 299 4.08 13.89 9.26
C ILE A 299 4.62 15.30 9.45
N PHE A 300 5.88 15.54 9.09
CA PHE A 300 6.47 16.89 9.12
C PHE A 300 5.65 17.88 8.29
N ARG A 301 5.22 17.50 7.09
CA ARG A 301 4.38 18.35 6.23
C ARG A 301 3.01 18.65 6.84
N LEU A 302 2.40 17.67 7.51
CA LEU A 302 1.11 17.87 8.22
C LEU A 302 1.23 18.86 9.37
N LEU A 303 2.35 18.81 10.10
CA LEU A 303 2.63 19.72 11.21
C LEU A 303 3.07 21.12 10.75
N ASN A 304 3.58 21.23 9.53
CA ASN A 304 4.10 22.49 8.96
C ASN A 304 3.45 22.80 7.61
N PRO A 305 2.15 23.09 7.55
CA PRO A 305 1.41 23.24 6.29
C PRO A 305 1.89 24.42 5.43
N THR A 306 2.53 25.42 6.03
CA THR A 306 3.11 26.58 5.33
C THR A 306 4.50 26.30 4.74
N TYR A 307 5.11 25.16 5.10
CA TYR A 307 6.39 24.75 4.55
C TYR A 307 6.24 24.40 3.07
N GLN A 308 6.70 25.27 2.21
CA GLN A 308 6.81 25.03 0.78
C GLN A 308 8.10 24.25 0.54
N SER A 309 8.00 22.91 0.41
CA SER A 309 9.10 22.18 -0.19
C SER A 309 9.24 22.61 -1.64
N ASP A 310 10.46 22.88 -2.06
CA ASP A 310 10.77 22.94 -3.49
C ASP A 310 10.36 21.59 -4.09
N SER A 311 9.23 21.57 -4.80
CA SER A 311 8.65 20.34 -5.38
C SER A 311 9.63 19.69 -6.39
N SER A 312 10.62 20.45 -6.89
CA SER A 312 11.69 19.93 -7.72
C SER A 312 12.67 19.00 -6.99
N LYS A 313 12.72 19.07 -5.64
CA LYS A 313 13.60 18.22 -4.81
C LYS A 313 12.94 16.93 -4.31
N SER A 314 11.69 16.68 -4.63
CA SER A 314 11.00 15.45 -4.20
C SER A 314 11.30 14.24 -5.09
N VAL A 315 11.86 14.47 -6.27
CA VAL A 315 12.16 13.46 -7.30
C VAL A 315 13.60 13.65 -7.78
N ASP A 316 14.41 12.61 -7.66
CA ASP A 316 15.83 12.64 -8.03
C ASP A 316 16.06 12.24 -9.50
N GLN A 317 15.16 11.39 -10.04
CA GLN A 317 15.23 10.89 -11.41
C GLN A 317 13.81 10.71 -11.98
N ILE A 318 13.64 11.03 -13.26
CA ILE A 318 12.37 10.83 -13.98
C ILE A 318 12.61 9.83 -15.13
N PHE A 319 11.78 8.82 -15.19
CA PHE A 319 11.66 7.86 -16.28
C PHE A 319 10.47 8.26 -17.16
N SER A 320 10.76 8.72 -18.37
CA SER A 320 9.72 9.12 -19.33
C SER A 320 9.29 7.93 -20.18
N PRO A 321 7.98 7.81 -20.51
CA PRO A 321 7.48 6.71 -21.33
C PRO A 321 8.11 6.69 -22.73
N ILE A 322 8.53 5.52 -23.18
CA ILE A 322 9.00 5.25 -24.54
C ILE A 322 7.95 4.34 -25.22
N PRO A 323 7.10 4.86 -26.11
CA PRO A 323 6.08 4.04 -26.76
C PRO A 323 6.68 2.87 -27.53
N SER A 324 6.14 1.67 -27.32
CA SER A 324 6.61 0.46 -27.99
C SER A 324 5.41 -0.45 -28.32
N GLN A 325 5.32 -0.90 -29.57
CA GLN A 325 4.33 -1.89 -29.97
C GLN A 325 4.54 -3.22 -29.24
N LYS A 326 5.80 -3.62 -29.01
CA LYS A 326 6.17 -4.83 -28.29
C LYS A 326 5.61 -4.85 -26.87
N ILE A 327 5.65 -3.72 -26.17
CA ILE A 327 5.09 -3.61 -24.81
C ILE A 327 3.59 -3.77 -24.82
N ASN A 328 2.89 -3.22 -25.82
CA ASN A 328 1.44 -3.38 -25.97
C ASN A 328 1.04 -4.84 -26.24
N GLU A 329 1.77 -5.53 -27.11
CA GLU A 329 1.58 -6.96 -27.39
C GLU A 329 1.82 -7.80 -26.13
N LYS A 330 2.87 -7.47 -25.39
CA LYS A 330 3.19 -8.15 -24.13
C LYS A 330 2.13 -7.90 -23.05
N LYS A 331 1.57 -6.70 -22.97
CA LYS A 331 0.43 -6.39 -22.09
C LYS A 331 -0.79 -7.25 -22.42
N LEU A 332 -1.13 -7.41 -23.70
CA LEU A 332 -2.22 -8.30 -24.11
C LEU A 332 -1.95 -9.76 -23.71
N LYS A 333 -0.71 -10.21 -23.86
CA LYS A 333 -0.31 -11.55 -23.43
C LYS A 333 -0.45 -11.73 -21.90
N TRP A 334 -0.05 -10.73 -21.11
CA TRP A 334 -0.28 -10.71 -19.66
C TRP A 334 -1.77 -10.83 -19.32
N LEU A 335 -2.62 -9.99 -19.89
CA LEU A 335 -4.07 -10.01 -19.64
C LEU A 335 -4.70 -11.36 -19.97
N ASN A 336 -4.34 -11.97 -21.11
CA ASN A 336 -4.79 -13.31 -21.50
C ASN A 336 -4.31 -14.38 -20.51
N ALA A 337 -3.07 -14.28 -20.03
CA ALA A 337 -2.52 -15.18 -19.05
C ALA A 337 -3.26 -15.06 -17.70
N MET A 338 -3.53 -13.84 -17.24
CA MET A 338 -4.27 -13.60 -16.01
C MET A 338 -5.70 -14.11 -16.09
N GLU A 339 -6.37 -13.95 -17.24
CA GLU A 339 -7.70 -14.50 -17.44
C GLU A 339 -7.70 -16.05 -17.39
N LYS A 340 -6.72 -16.67 -18.02
CA LYS A 340 -6.63 -18.14 -18.10
C LYS A 340 -6.24 -18.82 -16.79
N PHE A 341 -5.31 -18.23 -16.03
CA PHE A 341 -4.68 -18.89 -14.88
C PHE A 341 -5.16 -18.36 -13.52
N ILE A 342 -5.74 -17.15 -13.48
CA ILE A 342 -6.08 -16.48 -12.23
C ILE A 342 -7.59 -16.32 -12.03
N LYS A 343 -8.36 -16.02 -13.07
CA LYS A 343 -9.83 -15.99 -13.04
C LYS A 343 -10.43 -17.39 -13.19
#